data_f7f9903d19d01627b89062b346cd974f
#
_entry.id   f7f9903d19d01627b89062b346cd974f
#
_cell.length_a   1.000
_cell.length_b   1.000
_cell.length_c   1.000
_cell.angle_alpha   90.00
_cell.angle_beta   90.00
_cell.angle_gamma   90.00
#
_symmetry.space_group_name_H-M   'P 1'
#
loop_
_entity.id
_entity.type
_entity.pdbx_description
1 polymer ?
#
loop_
_entity_poly.entity_id
_entity_poly.type
_entity_poly.pdbx_seq_one_letter_code
_entity_poly.pdbx_strand_id
1 'polypeptide(L)'
;PGPNVFGVNYAPGVYTAANSQLVYTVTVGDDAGFAQSFDIVHRFANRLRVVVGTATNGKCSVAVGGALYDAETSSLTHDKIVLCHEKGSTLTALPDAGYRFDGWYSAADYKTRLSTSETYPYTPESNEAALYPKFVSNAIPLDTNGTANCYIATSLNTAYSFDATVMGNGRTTTNLRPQPLRGAEARVLWETGKNRGAIVKSAEYTAGRIVFRTGLTYGNAVIGLFDASGNCIWSWHIWSQNSDPAATAQA
;
A
#
# COMPACT_ATOMS: atom_id res chain seq x y z
N PRO A 1 55.56 5.82 18.72
CA PRO A 1 54.45 6.74 18.59
C PRO A 1 53.25 5.95 18.07
N GLY A 2 52.15 5.96 18.84
CA GLY A 2 50.89 5.35 18.42
C GLY A 2 50.22 6.18 17.34
N PRO A 3 49.24 5.64 16.60
CA PRO A 3 48.52 6.38 15.58
C PRO A 3 47.81 7.58 16.23
N ASN A 4 48.06 8.76 15.69
CA ASN A 4 47.35 9.98 16.09
C ASN A 4 45.89 9.84 15.63
N VAL A 5 44.95 9.70 16.57
CA VAL A 5 43.50 9.65 16.30
C VAL A 5 42.98 11.09 16.41
N PHE A 6 42.51 11.63 15.31
CA PHE A 6 41.81 12.93 15.30
C PHE A 6 40.30 12.70 15.42
N GLY A 7 39.68 13.23 16.45
CA GLY A 7 38.25 13.30 16.60
C GLY A 7 37.73 14.64 16.09
N VAL A 8 36.79 14.63 15.19
CA VAL A 8 36.07 15.82 14.76
C VAL A 8 34.72 15.88 15.51
N ASN A 9 34.59 16.88 16.38
CA ASN A 9 33.32 17.16 17.04
C ASN A 9 32.49 18.12 16.18
N TYR A 10 31.33 17.69 15.78
CA TYR A 10 30.38 18.54 15.04
C TYR A 10 29.54 19.36 16.01
N ALA A 11 29.52 20.68 15.84
CA ALA A 11 28.47 21.47 16.47
C ALA A 11 27.13 21.16 15.78
N PRO A 12 26.04 20.93 16.51
CA PRO A 12 24.73 20.79 15.91
C PRO A 12 24.38 22.11 15.20
N GLY A 13 24.41 22.08 13.88
CA GLY A 13 24.04 23.20 13.01
C GLY A 13 22.75 22.88 12.28
N VAL A 14 21.99 23.91 11.93
CA VAL A 14 20.86 23.77 11.03
C VAL A 14 21.40 23.56 9.61
N TYR A 15 21.28 22.34 9.10
CA TYR A 15 21.70 21.99 7.76
C TYR A 15 20.52 22.23 6.81
N THR A 16 20.68 23.12 5.86
CA THR A 16 19.71 23.40 4.81
C THR A 16 20.10 22.69 3.52
N ALA A 17 19.17 22.50 2.61
CA ALA A 17 19.42 21.90 1.29
C ALA A 17 20.50 22.64 0.48
N ALA A 18 20.77 23.91 0.80
CA ALA A 18 21.83 24.70 0.20
C ALA A 18 23.23 24.29 0.63
N ASN A 19 23.38 23.56 1.75
CA ASN A 19 24.65 23.13 2.31
C ASN A 19 24.80 21.62 2.22
N SER A 20 24.89 21.10 0.99
CA SER A 20 25.03 19.66 0.73
C SER A 20 26.36 19.06 1.17
N GLN A 21 27.34 19.89 1.53
CA GLN A 21 28.66 19.46 2.03
C GLN A 21 29.28 20.48 2.95
N LEU A 22 30.10 20.00 3.90
CA LEU A 22 31.06 20.80 4.67
C LEU A 22 32.45 20.32 4.29
N VAL A 23 33.35 21.29 4.08
CA VAL A 23 34.76 21.02 3.79
C VAL A 23 35.59 21.55 4.95
N TYR A 24 36.38 20.69 5.54
CA TYR A 24 37.34 21.03 6.59
C TYR A 24 38.74 20.85 6.03
N THR A 25 39.50 21.91 5.93
CA THR A 25 40.93 21.82 5.59
C THR A 25 41.69 21.53 6.86
N VAL A 26 42.38 20.41 6.91
CA VAL A 26 43.27 20.03 8.02
C VAL A 26 44.70 20.21 7.55
N THR A 27 45.46 21.02 8.30
CA THR A 27 46.88 21.18 8.06
C THR A 27 47.65 20.43 9.15
N VAL A 28 48.52 19.54 8.73
CA VAL A 28 49.42 18.80 9.61
C VAL A 28 50.84 19.32 9.33
N GLY A 29 51.50 19.80 10.37
CA GLY A 29 52.86 20.27 10.29
C GLY A 29 53.72 19.65 11.37
N ASP A 30 55.05 19.73 11.19
CA ASP A 30 56.04 19.37 12.18
C ASP A 30 56.85 20.60 12.64
N ASP A 31 57.64 20.44 13.71
CA ASP A 31 58.46 21.51 14.28
C ASP A 31 59.64 21.91 13.37
N ALA A 32 59.91 21.16 12.32
CA ALA A 32 60.90 21.44 11.30
C ALA A 32 60.38 22.32 10.14
N GLY A 33 59.10 22.71 10.20
CA GLY A 33 58.46 23.60 9.23
C GLY A 33 57.86 22.89 8.02
N PHE A 34 57.77 21.57 8.03
CA PHE A 34 57.00 20.84 7.02
C PHE A 34 55.53 20.94 7.36
N ALA A 35 54.71 21.31 6.39
CA ALA A 35 53.25 21.32 6.53
C ALA A 35 52.57 20.78 5.28
N GLN A 36 51.55 19.94 5.47
CA GLN A 36 50.71 19.42 4.42
C GLN A 36 49.25 19.59 4.79
N SER A 37 48.45 20.06 3.84
CA SER A 37 47.00 20.22 4.03
C SER A 37 46.24 19.22 3.19
N PHE A 38 45.13 18.75 3.73
CA PHE A 38 44.14 17.93 3.03
C PHE A 38 42.74 18.32 3.45
N ASP A 39 41.77 18.11 2.57
CA ASP A 39 40.36 18.40 2.83
C ASP A 39 39.63 17.16 3.26
N ILE A 40 38.89 17.29 4.36
CA ILE A 40 37.86 16.34 4.77
C ILE A 40 36.52 16.87 4.26
N VAL A 41 35.90 16.18 3.30
CA VAL A 41 34.60 16.54 2.74
C VAL A 41 33.53 15.71 3.39
N HIS A 42 32.66 16.33 4.19
CA HIS A 42 31.50 15.71 4.76
C HIS A 42 30.28 16.08 3.91
N ARG A 43 29.70 15.09 3.27
CA ARG A 43 28.52 15.26 2.43
C ARG A 43 27.26 14.88 3.20
N PHE A 44 26.25 15.72 3.12
CA PHE A 44 24.93 15.47 3.68
C PHE A 44 24.02 14.91 2.60
N ALA A 45 23.20 13.96 2.99
CA ALA A 45 22.19 13.39 2.11
C ALA A 45 20.80 13.83 2.55
N ASN A 46 19.92 14.13 1.61
CA ASN A 46 18.51 14.34 1.88
C ASN A 46 17.87 13.05 2.39
N ARG A 47 16.92 13.18 3.29
CA ARG A 47 16.15 12.05 3.80
C ARG A 47 14.93 11.79 2.92
N LEU A 48 14.75 10.56 2.55
CA LEU A 48 13.51 10.10 1.95
C LEU A 48 12.79 9.18 2.94
N ARG A 49 11.57 9.55 3.27
CA ARG A 49 10.67 8.75 4.09
C ARG A 49 9.63 8.10 3.19
N VAL A 50 9.61 6.79 3.16
CA VAL A 50 8.55 6.03 2.48
C VAL A 50 7.55 5.55 3.54
N VAL A 51 6.32 6.02 3.43
CA VAL A 51 5.25 5.74 4.40
C VAL A 51 4.26 4.78 3.79
N VAL A 52 4.24 3.56 4.28
CA VAL A 52 3.22 2.57 3.94
C VAL A 52 2.23 2.49 5.09
N GLY A 53 0.96 2.74 4.81
CA GLY A 53 -0.09 2.75 5.85
C GLY A 53 -0.25 1.41 6.56
N THR A 54 -1.06 1.39 7.62
CA THR A 54 -1.28 0.22 8.49
C THR A 54 -1.93 -0.98 7.79
N ALA A 55 -2.60 -0.78 6.68
CA ALA A 55 -3.13 -1.83 5.82
C ALA A 55 -2.19 -2.01 4.62
N THR A 56 -1.05 -2.61 4.86
CA THR A 56 -0.05 -2.82 3.82
C THR A 56 -0.41 -4.04 2.99
N ASN A 57 -0.88 -3.78 1.78
CA ASN A 57 -1.14 -4.80 0.77
C ASN A 57 0.04 -4.91 -0.21
N GLY A 58 1.23 -4.62 0.26
CA GLY A 58 2.45 -4.62 -0.53
C GLY A 58 3.65 -4.10 0.24
N LYS A 59 4.79 -4.11 -0.41
CA LYS A 59 6.10 -3.74 0.13
C LYS A 59 6.78 -2.77 -0.81
N CYS A 60 7.81 -2.08 -0.30
CA CYS A 60 8.65 -1.21 -1.11
C CYS A 60 10.12 -1.46 -0.81
N SER A 61 10.94 -1.31 -1.82
CA SER A 61 12.40 -1.21 -1.65
C SER A 61 12.92 0.10 -2.22
N VAL A 62 14.05 0.55 -1.72
CA VAL A 62 14.69 1.78 -2.15
C VAL A 62 16.16 1.50 -2.45
N ALA A 63 16.59 1.76 -3.68
CA ALA A 63 18.00 1.71 -4.08
C ALA A 63 18.57 3.13 -4.15
N VAL A 64 19.68 3.36 -3.46
CA VAL A 64 20.39 4.65 -3.44
C VAL A 64 21.83 4.44 -3.86
N GLY A 65 22.27 5.10 -4.92
CA GLY A 65 23.64 4.99 -5.41
C GLY A 65 24.11 3.56 -5.71
N GLY A 66 23.17 2.66 -6.06
CA GLY A 66 23.43 1.24 -6.30
C GLY A 66 23.36 0.34 -5.06
N ALA A 67 23.25 0.89 -3.86
CA ALA A 67 22.98 0.13 -2.64
C ALA A 67 21.47 -0.03 -2.46
N LEU A 68 21.01 -1.27 -2.22
CA LEU A 68 19.61 -1.57 -1.97
C LEU A 68 19.35 -1.48 -0.47
N TYR A 69 18.41 -0.62 -0.10
CA TYR A 69 17.92 -0.50 1.25
C TYR A 69 16.57 -1.19 1.35
N ASP A 70 16.45 -2.07 2.32
CA ASP A 70 15.18 -2.65 2.74
C ASP A 70 14.51 -3.65 1.79
N ALA A 71 15.30 -4.32 0.97
CA ALA A 71 14.79 -5.34 0.08
C ALA A 71 14.21 -6.57 0.80
N GLU A 72 14.68 -6.87 2.00
CA GLU A 72 14.39 -8.15 2.64
C GLU A 72 13.48 -8.06 3.87
N THR A 73 13.44 -6.93 4.55
CA THR A 73 12.68 -6.81 5.81
C THR A 73 11.34 -6.14 5.69
N SER A 74 10.86 -6.09 4.64
CA SER A 74 9.98 -5.13 4.10
C SER A 74 8.52 -5.42 4.27
N SER A 75 8.12 -5.77 5.42
CA SER A 75 6.85 -5.35 5.93
C SER A 75 7.02 -3.87 6.29
N LEU A 76 6.83 -2.98 5.33
CA LEU A 76 6.79 -1.53 5.59
C LEU A 76 5.48 -1.17 6.30
N THR A 77 5.22 -1.86 7.40
CA THR A 77 4.21 -1.44 8.37
C THR A 77 4.65 -0.18 9.12
N HIS A 78 5.89 0.24 8.91
CA HIS A 78 6.50 1.38 9.57
C HIS A 78 7.17 2.30 8.55
N ASP A 79 7.24 3.56 8.91
CA ASP A 79 7.98 4.56 8.14
C ASP A 79 9.44 4.14 8.00
N LYS A 80 9.93 4.13 6.77
CA LYS A 80 11.34 3.93 6.48
C LYS A 80 11.99 5.23 6.10
N ILE A 81 13.10 5.53 6.75
CA ILE A 81 13.93 6.68 6.43
C ILE A 81 15.17 6.19 5.72
N VAL A 82 15.36 6.67 4.50
CA VAL A 82 16.51 6.34 3.68
C VAL A 82 17.27 7.62 3.37
N LEU A 83 18.58 7.57 3.46
CA LEU A 83 19.43 8.68 3.07
C LEU A 83 19.64 8.66 1.55
N CYS A 84 19.18 9.72 0.88
CA CYS A 84 19.30 9.85 -0.58
C CYS A 84 20.37 10.89 -0.90
N HIS A 85 21.34 10.49 -1.72
CA HIS A 85 22.37 11.38 -2.26
C HIS A 85 21.90 12.13 -3.51
N GLU A 86 22.74 13.03 -4.04
CA GLU A 86 22.49 13.82 -5.26
C GLU A 86 22.07 13.01 -6.48
N LYS A 87 22.42 11.73 -6.53
CA LYS A 87 22.07 10.82 -7.64
C LYS A 87 20.63 10.32 -7.59
N GLY A 88 19.88 10.74 -6.57
CA GLY A 88 18.52 10.27 -6.38
C GLY A 88 18.44 8.84 -5.87
N SER A 89 17.24 8.33 -5.84
CA SER A 89 16.90 6.96 -5.42
C SER A 89 15.98 6.31 -6.45
N THR A 90 15.97 4.99 -6.47
CA THR A 90 14.99 4.21 -7.23
C THR A 90 14.12 3.45 -6.25
N LEU A 91 12.83 3.76 -6.25
CA LEU A 91 11.84 3.06 -5.46
C LEU A 91 11.25 1.92 -6.28
N THR A 92 10.99 0.78 -5.64
CA THR A 92 10.31 -0.35 -6.27
C THR A 92 9.17 -0.79 -5.37
N ALA A 93 7.96 -0.79 -5.92
CA ALA A 93 6.77 -1.31 -5.26
C ALA A 93 6.60 -2.79 -5.56
N LEU A 94 6.24 -3.57 -4.54
CA LEU A 94 6.04 -5.02 -4.61
C LEU A 94 4.67 -5.35 -4.02
N PRO A 95 3.61 -5.42 -4.86
CA PRO A 95 2.27 -5.76 -4.39
C PRO A 95 2.23 -7.17 -3.80
N ASP A 96 1.45 -7.34 -2.72
CA ASP A 96 1.13 -8.66 -2.19
C ASP A 96 0.20 -9.43 -3.14
N ALA A 97 0.14 -10.75 -2.97
CA ALA A 97 -0.72 -11.60 -3.79
C ALA A 97 -2.19 -11.15 -3.68
N GLY A 98 -2.82 -10.89 -4.82
CA GLY A 98 -4.20 -10.39 -4.90
C GLY A 98 -4.33 -8.87 -4.91
N TYR A 99 -3.23 -8.16 -4.88
CA TYR A 99 -3.19 -6.70 -4.97
C TYR A 99 -2.37 -6.25 -6.17
N ARG A 100 -2.55 -5.00 -6.57
CA ARG A 100 -1.75 -4.31 -7.58
C ARG A 100 -1.33 -2.95 -7.04
N PHE A 101 -0.25 -2.46 -7.56
CA PHE A 101 0.19 -1.11 -7.26
C PHE A 101 -0.72 -0.08 -7.94
N ASP A 102 -1.19 0.89 -7.19
CA ASP A 102 -2.01 2.00 -7.70
C ASP A 102 -1.16 3.22 -8.04
N GLY A 103 -0.12 3.50 -7.25
CA GLY A 103 0.78 4.61 -7.52
C GLY A 103 1.56 5.09 -6.29
N TRP A 104 2.52 5.97 -6.57
CA TRP A 104 3.25 6.77 -5.59
C TRP A 104 2.52 8.10 -5.40
N TYR A 105 2.34 8.51 -4.17
CA TYR A 105 1.62 9.72 -3.80
C TYR A 105 2.47 10.63 -2.92
N SER A 106 2.23 11.96 -3.02
CA SER A 106 2.95 12.96 -2.24
C SER A 106 2.42 13.13 -0.81
N ALA A 107 1.21 12.62 -0.52
CA ALA A 107 0.57 12.76 0.78
C ALA A 107 -0.27 11.54 1.15
N ALA A 108 -0.52 11.37 2.45
CA ALA A 108 -1.27 10.25 3.02
C ALA A 108 -2.77 10.24 2.63
N ASP A 109 -3.29 11.35 2.10
CA ASP A 109 -4.68 11.43 1.62
C ASP A 109 -4.87 10.87 0.21
N TYR A 110 -3.77 10.45 -0.44
CA TYR A 110 -3.74 9.86 -1.79
C TYR A 110 -4.44 10.71 -2.87
N LYS A 111 -4.41 12.06 -2.75
CA LYS A 111 -5.01 12.94 -3.75
C LYS A 111 -4.06 13.26 -4.91
N THR A 112 -2.79 13.47 -4.61
CA THR A 112 -1.79 13.85 -5.62
C THR A 112 -0.90 12.67 -5.93
N ARG A 113 -1.16 12.03 -7.07
CA ARG A 113 -0.36 10.90 -7.57
C ARG A 113 0.83 11.41 -8.38
N LEU A 114 2.01 10.92 -8.04
CA LEU A 114 3.29 11.27 -8.67
C LEU A 114 3.64 10.32 -9.81
N SER A 115 3.39 9.02 -9.64
CA SER A 115 3.71 8.00 -10.63
C SER A 115 2.82 6.78 -10.47
N THR A 116 2.54 6.08 -11.58
CA THR A 116 1.88 4.76 -11.61
C THR A 116 2.87 3.62 -11.85
N SER A 117 4.13 3.93 -12.09
CA SER A 117 5.16 2.91 -12.32
C SER A 117 5.56 2.26 -10.99
N GLU A 118 5.60 0.95 -10.96
CA GLU A 118 6.12 0.21 -9.80
C GLU A 118 7.57 0.59 -9.50
N THR A 119 8.36 0.86 -10.54
CA THR A 119 9.71 1.39 -10.40
C THR A 119 9.70 2.90 -10.67
N TYR A 120 10.11 3.68 -9.68
CA TYR A 120 10.06 5.13 -9.72
C TYR A 120 11.39 5.76 -9.30
N PRO A 121 12.12 6.39 -10.25
CA PRO A 121 13.29 7.19 -9.90
C PRO A 121 12.82 8.49 -9.22
N TYR A 122 13.36 8.78 -8.05
CA TYR A 122 12.97 9.94 -7.25
C TYR A 122 14.18 10.59 -6.61
N THR A 123 14.26 11.91 -6.72
CA THR A 123 15.25 12.72 -6.03
C THR A 123 14.53 13.66 -5.07
N PRO A 124 14.75 13.55 -3.74
CA PRO A 124 14.14 14.46 -2.79
C PRO A 124 14.59 15.90 -3.03
N GLU A 125 13.65 16.83 -3.16
CA GLU A 125 13.90 18.26 -3.34
C GLU A 125 14.13 18.98 -2.00
N SER A 126 13.89 18.31 -0.89
CA SER A 126 14.02 18.85 0.47
C SER A 126 14.71 17.86 1.39
N ASN A 127 15.18 18.35 2.56
CA ASN A 127 15.82 17.50 3.57
C ASN A 127 14.92 16.40 4.12
N GLU A 128 13.62 16.56 4.00
CA GLU A 128 12.63 15.54 4.35
C GLU A 128 11.58 15.48 3.28
N ALA A 129 11.57 14.40 2.52
CA ALA A 129 10.51 14.08 1.57
C ALA A 129 9.78 12.83 2.04
N ALA A 130 8.46 12.81 1.91
CA ALA A 130 7.66 11.64 2.23
C ALA A 130 6.92 11.16 0.97
N LEU A 131 6.94 9.86 0.74
CA LEU A 131 6.22 9.20 -0.34
C LEU A 131 5.31 8.12 0.21
N TYR A 132 4.13 8.02 -0.37
CA TYR A 132 3.06 7.15 0.06
C TYR A 132 2.69 6.20 -1.06
N PRO A 133 3.21 4.96 -1.07
CA PRO A 133 2.78 3.95 -2.02
C PRO A 133 1.37 3.47 -1.67
N LYS A 134 0.57 3.23 -2.70
CA LYS A 134 -0.79 2.71 -2.55
C LYS A 134 -0.95 1.41 -3.31
N PHE A 135 -1.49 0.41 -2.62
CA PHE A 135 -1.82 -0.88 -3.19
C PHE A 135 -3.34 -1.08 -3.10
N VAL A 136 -3.92 -1.58 -4.17
CA VAL A 136 -5.37 -1.81 -4.26
C VAL A 136 -5.64 -3.25 -4.67
N SER A 137 -6.76 -3.80 -4.19
CA SER A 137 -7.18 -5.13 -4.59
C SER A 137 -7.36 -5.23 -6.10
N ASN A 138 -6.94 -6.33 -6.70
CA ASN A 138 -7.19 -6.66 -8.10
C ASN A 138 -8.50 -7.44 -8.29
N ALA A 139 -9.34 -7.49 -7.27
CA ALA A 139 -10.66 -8.10 -7.35
C ALA A 139 -11.56 -7.36 -8.36
N ILE A 140 -12.30 -8.13 -9.15
CA ILE A 140 -13.25 -7.59 -10.13
C ILE A 140 -14.42 -6.95 -9.38
N PRO A 141 -14.72 -5.66 -9.57
CA PRO A 141 -15.85 -5.01 -8.92
C PRO A 141 -17.17 -5.49 -9.53
N LEU A 142 -18.13 -5.85 -8.70
CA LEU A 142 -19.46 -6.27 -9.11
C LEU A 142 -20.51 -5.15 -8.99
N ASP A 143 -20.14 -4.04 -8.44
CA ASP A 143 -20.99 -2.88 -8.16
C ASP A 143 -20.74 -1.70 -9.11
N THR A 144 -20.21 -1.94 -10.29
CA THR A 144 -19.93 -0.90 -11.31
C THR A 144 -21.20 -0.14 -11.74
N ASN A 145 -22.37 -0.81 -11.69
CA ASN A 145 -23.69 -0.23 -11.99
C ASN A 145 -24.48 0.14 -10.72
N GLY A 146 -23.81 0.20 -9.57
CA GLY A 146 -24.42 0.49 -8.27
C GLY A 146 -24.49 -0.75 -7.38
N THR A 147 -24.85 -0.52 -6.12
CA THR A 147 -24.96 -1.59 -5.12
C THR A 147 -26.25 -2.41 -5.28
N ALA A 148 -26.20 -3.68 -4.87
CA ALA A 148 -27.30 -4.63 -4.94
C ALA A 148 -27.30 -5.58 -3.73
N ASN A 149 -28.34 -6.40 -3.57
CA ASN A 149 -28.38 -7.49 -2.59
C ASN A 149 -27.90 -8.83 -3.16
N CYS A 150 -27.82 -8.94 -4.47
CA CYS A 150 -27.37 -10.14 -5.16
C CYS A 150 -26.34 -9.75 -6.21
N TYR A 151 -25.25 -10.48 -6.25
CA TYR A 151 -24.19 -10.30 -7.22
C TYR A 151 -23.92 -11.60 -7.97
N ILE A 152 -23.57 -11.48 -9.25
CA ILE A 152 -23.24 -12.61 -10.12
C ILE A 152 -21.73 -12.67 -10.33
N ALA A 153 -21.14 -13.81 -9.98
CA ALA A 153 -19.73 -14.09 -10.19
C ALA A 153 -19.57 -15.13 -11.30
N THR A 154 -19.02 -14.72 -12.45
CA THR A 154 -19.03 -15.55 -13.67
C THR A 154 -17.80 -16.44 -13.83
N SER A 155 -16.79 -16.30 -13.00
CA SER A 155 -15.55 -17.08 -13.10
C SER A 155 -15.22 -17.78 -11.80
N LEU A 156 -14.72 -19.01 -11.90
CA LEU A 156 -14.22 -19.77 -10.75
C LEU A 156 -12.82 -19.30 -10.33
N ASN A 157 -12.47 -19.56 -9.07
CA ASN A 157 -11.18 -19.21 -8.47
C ASN A 157 -10.74 -17.75 -8.71
N THR A 158 -11.71 -16.84 -8.79
CA THR A 158 -11.52 -15.43 -9.15
C THR A 158 -11.91 -14.54 -7.98
N ALA A 159 -11.15 -13.48 -7.75
CA ALA A 159 -11.44 -12.48 -6.74
C ALA A 159 -12.45 -11.46 -7.27
N TYR A 160 -13.47 -11.17 -6.48
CA TYR A 160 -14.51 -10.18 -6.73
C TYR A 160 -14.64 -9.24 -5.54
N SER A 161 -15.19 -8.05 -5.77
CA SER A 161 -15.48 -7.12 -4.69
C SER A 161 -16.75 -6.32 -4.94
N PHE A 162 -17.38 -5.86 -3.86
CA PHE A 162 -18.51 -4.92 -3.92
C PHE A 162 -18.53 -4.01 -2.70
N ASP A 163 -19.17 -2.85 -2.82
CA ASP A 163 -19.39 -1.89 -1.74
C ASP A 163 -20.33 -2.50 -0.68
N ALA A 164 -19.86 -2.53 0.55
CA ALA A 164 -20.59 -3.05 1.70
C ALA A 164 -20.89 -1.96 2.74
N THR A 165 -20.89 -0.70 2.35
CA THR A 165 -21.19 0.45 3.22
C THR A 165 -22.69 0.78 3.26
N VAL A 166 -23.50 0.21 2.35
CA VAL A 166 -24.92 0.47 2.25
C VAL A 166 -25.72 -0.84 2.15
N MET A 167 -26.96 -0.82 2.63
CA MET A 167 -27.90 -1.93 2.51
C MET A 167 -28.46 -2.01 1.10
N GLY A 168 -28.36 -3.18 0.48
CA GLY A 168 -28.96 -3.45 -0.81
C GLY A 168 -28.50 -2.48 -1.91
N ASN A 169 -29.46 -1.90 -2.63
CA ASN A 169 -29.19 -0.93 -3.68
C ASN A 169 -29.04 0.53 -3.18
N GLY A 170 -29.05 0.73 -1.86
CA GLY A 170 -28.92 2.06 -1.25
C GLY A 170 -30.12 3.00 -1.51
N ARG A 171 -31.17 2.55 -2.16
CA ARG A 171 -32.31 3.41 -2.55
C ARG A 171 -33.38 3.44 -1.47
N THR A 172 -33.80 4.61 -1.08
CA THR A 172 -34.95 4.83 -0.21
C THR A 172 -36.24 4.63 -1.00
N THR A 173 -37.13 3.80 -0.50
CA THR A 173 -38.48 3.60 -1.00
C THR A 173 -39.51 3.86 0.11
N THR A 174 -40.80 3.81 -0.20
CA THR A 174 -41.89 4.04 0.77
C THR A 174 -41.72 3.23 2.04
N ASN A 175 -41.25 1.98 1.91
CA ASN A 175 -41.20 1.01 3.03
C ASN A 175 -39.75 0.60 3.40
N LEU A 176 -38.73 1.13 2.73
CA LEU A 176 -37.34 0.77 2.96
C LEU A 176 -36.46 2.02 3.02
N ARG A 177 -35.78 2.17 4.15
CA ARG A 177 -34.78 3.24 4.34
C ARG A 177 -33.43 2.57 4.64
N PRO A 178 -32.58 2.40 3.63
CA PRO A 178 -31.27 1.79 3.82
C PRO A 178 -30.46 2.61 4.83
N GLN A 179 -29.82 1.90 5.74
CA GLN A 179 -28.91 2.51 6.72
C GLN A 179 -27.46 2.32 6.27
N PRO A 180 -26.56 3.27 6.57
CA PRO A 180 -25.15 3.06 6.41
C PRO A 180 -24.67 1.86 7.24
N LEU A 181 -23.86 0.99 6.64
CA LEU A 181 -23.29 -0.17 7.30
C LEU A 181 -21.88 0.14 7.79
N ARG A 182 -21.56 -0.30 8.99
CA ARG A 182 -20.23 -0.22 9.60
C ARG A 182 -19.78 -1.61 10.01
N GLY A 183 -19.15 -2.31 9.05
CA GLY A 183 -18.64 -3.65 9.27
C GLY A 183 -17.26 -3.68 9.90
N ALA A 184 -16.93 -4.85 10.45
CA ALA A 184 -15.59 -5.18 10.95
C ALA A 184 -15.07 -6.47 10.28
N GLU A 185 -15.95 -7.39 9.89
CA GLU A 185 -15.60 -8.69 9.31
C GLU A 185 -16.64 -9.17 8.32
N ALA A 186 -16.22 -9.93 7.29
CA ALA A 186 -17.10 -10.64 6.39
C ALA A 186 -16.91 -12.16 6.53
N ARG A 187 -18.03 -12.91 6.52
CA ARG A 187 -18.02 -14.38 6.62
C ARG A 187 -19.00 -14.99 5.64
N VAL A 188 -18.63 -16.16 5.10
CA VAL A 188 -19.58 -17.00 4.36
C VAL A 188 -20.55 -17.65 5.36
N LEU A 189 -21.83 -17.31 5.25
CA LEU A 189 -22.89 -17.82 6.12
C LEU A 189 -23.38 -19.17 5.66
N TRP A 190 -23.54 -19.34 4.36
CA TRP A 190 -24.13 -20.51 3.74
C TRP A 190 -23.66 -20.63 2.28
N GLU A 191 -23.62 -21.87 1.77
CA GLU A 191 -23.38 -22.18 0.37
C GLU A 191 -24.02 -23.52 -0.03
N THR A 192 -24.35 -23.66 -1.32
CA THR A 192 -24.96 -24.90 -1.86
C THR A 192 -23.96 -26.04 -2.01
N GLY A 193 -22.67 -25.80 -1.91
CA GLY A 193 -21.64 -26.83 -2.04
C GLY A 193 -21.63 -27.80 -0.85
N LYS A 194 -21.32 -29.08 -1.11
CA LYS A 194 -21.20 -30.09 -0.05
C LYS A 194 -20.04 -29.78 0.92
N ASN A 195 -19.00 -29.13 0.43
CA ASN A 195 -17.82 -28.77 1.21
C ASN A 195 -17.75 -27.26 1.36
N ARG A 196 -17.43 -26.80 2.57
CA ARG A 196 -17.23 -25.38 2.84
C ARG A 196 -16.12 -24.82 1.96
N GLY A 197 -16.36 -23.67 1.33
CA GLY A 197 -15.42 -23.05 0.40
C GLY A 197 -15.54 -23.53 -1.05
N ALA A 198 -16.54 -24.39 -1.36
CA ALA A 198 -16.74 -24.88 -2.72
C ALA A 198 -17.21 -23.78 -3.67
N ILE A 199 -18.10 -22.91 -3.22
CA ILE A 199 -18.67 -21.80 -4.00
C ILE A 199 -17.93 -20.49 -3.71
N VAL A 200 -17.74 -20.16 -2.41
CA VAL A 200 -16.97 -18.99 -1.95
C VAL A 200 -15.85 -19.47 -1.05
N LYS A 201 -14.62 -19.47 -1.57
CA LYS A 201 -13.43 -19.96 -0.89
C LYS A 201 -13.04 -19.10 0.32
N SER A 202 -13.18 -17.78 0.18
CA SER A 202 -12.88 -16.80 1.21
C SER A 202 -13.69 -15.54 1.03
N ALA A 203 -13.95 -14.84 2.13
CA ALA A 203 -14.52 -13.50 2.16
C ALA A 203 -13.84 -12.69 3.24
N GLU A 204 -13.55 -11.43 2.96
CA GLU A 204 -12.96 -10.46 3.90
C GLU A 204 -13.64 -9.11 3.74
N TYR A 205 -13.62 -8.30 4.82
CA TYR A 205 -14.07 -6.92 4.79
C TYR A 205 -12.86 -5.99 4.93
N THR A 206 -12.69 -5.10 3.97
CA THR A 206 -11.61 -4.14 3.95
C THR A 206 -12.03 -2.82 3.30
N ALA A 207 -11.71 -1.70 3.94
CA ALA A 207 -11.96 -0.35 3.43
C ALA A 207 -13.41 -0.11 2.91
N GLY A 208 -14.42 -0.63 3.60
CA GLY A 208 -15.83 -0.47 3.22
C GLY A 208 -16.32 -1.46 2.15
N ARG A 209 -15.48 -2.37 1.69
CA ARG A 209 -15.80 -3.36 0.66
C ARG A 209 -15.74 -4.78 1.21
N ILE A 210 -16.56 -5.65 0.70
CA ILE A 210 -16.34 -7.09 0.78
C ILE A 210 -15.54 -7.52 -0.43
N VAL A 211 -14.40 -8.18 -0.17
CA VAL A 211 -13.59 -8.87 -1.16
C VAL A 211 -13.77 -10.37 -0.92
N PHE A 212 -14.13 -11.11 -1.96
CA PHE A 212 -14.29 -12.54 -1.86
C PHE A 212 -13.67 -13.26 -3.06
N ARG A 213 -13.30 -14.51 -2.86
CA ARG A 213 -12.82 -15.37 -3.93
C ARG A 213 -13.81 -16.51 -4.14
N THR A 214 -14.21 -16.72 -5.39
CA THR A 214 -15.00 -17.90 -5.77
C THR A 214 -14.20 -19.18 -5.59
N GLY A 215 -14.90 -20.26 -5.30
CA GLY A 215 -14.35 -21.62 -5.24
C GLY A 215 -14.15 -22.24 -6.61
N LEU A 216 -14.16 -23.57 -6.64
CA LEU A 216 -13.99 -24.37 -7.86
C LEU A 216 -15.32 -24.95 -8.38
N THR A 217 -16.45 -24.56 -7.81
CA THR A 217 -17.78 -25.05 -8.17
C THR A 217 -18.76 -23.90 -8.29
N TYR A 218 -19.62 -23.93 -9.29
CA TYR A 218 -20.72 -22.99 -9.43
C TYR A 218 -21.85 -23.32 -8.45
N GLY A 219 -22.60 -22.30 -8.05
CA GLY A 219 -23.71 -22.44 -7.12
C GLY A 219 -24.05 -21.13 -6.42
N ASN A 220 -24.73 -21.23 -5.29
CA ASN A 220 -25.18 -20.09 -4.52
C ASN A 220 -24.46 -20.04 -3.16
N ALA A 221 -24.19 -18.82 -2.71
CA ALA A 221 -23.65 -18.57 -1.38
C ALA A 221 -24.23 -17.28 -0.80
N VAL A 222 -24.14 -17.14 0.52
CA VAL A 222 -24.47 -15.91 1.23
C VAL A 222 -23.26 -15.46 2.03
N ILE A 223 -22.85 -14.20 1.83
CA ILE A 223 -21.81 -13.56 2.60
C ILE A 223 -22.46 -12.56 3.55
N GLY A 224 -22.18 -12.68 4.84
CA GLY A 224 -22.60 -11.76 5.90
C GLY A 224 -21.53 -10.77 6.26
N LEU A 225 -21.94 -9.54 6.56
CA LEU A 225 -21.13 -8.50 7.18
C LEU A 225 -21.43 -8.45 8.68
N PHE A 226 -20.38 -8.47 9.48
CA PHE A 226 -20.46 -8.47 10.93
C PHE A 226 -19.89 -7.16 11.49
N ASP A 227 -20.52 -6.66 12.55
CA ASP A 227 -20.00 -5.55 13.33
C ASP A 227 -18.86 -5.99 14.26
N ALA A 228 -18.25 -5.03 14.97
CA ALA A 228 -17.18 -5.31 15.94
C ALA A 228 -17.64 -6.15 17.14
N SER A 229 -18.94 -6.26 17.38
CA SER A 229 -19.53 -7.09 18.44
C SER A 229 -19.85 -8.51 17.95
N GLY A 230 -19.61 -8.80 16.67
CA GLY A 230 -19.86 -10.10 16.07
C GLY A 230 -21.32 -10.33 15.64
N ASN A 231 -22.15 -9.29 15.59
CA ASN A 231 -23.53 -9.39 15.08
C ASN A 231 -23.51 -9.28 13.55
N CYS A 232 -24.27 -10.14 12.88
CA CYS A 232 -24.48 -10.00 11.44
C CYS A 232 -25.42 -8.82 11.18
N ILE A 233 -24.90 -7.77 10.56
CA ILE A 233 -25.64 -6.52 10.32
C ILE A 233 -26.28 -6.46 8.94
N TRP A 234 -25.75 -7.22 7.97
CA TRP A 234 -26.32 -7.37 6.63
C TRP A 234 -25.76 -8.60 5.93
N SER A 235 -26.41 -9.05 4.84
CA SER A 235 -25.91 -10.15 4.01
C SER A 235 -26.25 -9.95 2.55
N TRP A 236 -25.44 -10.54 1.69
CA TRP A 236 -25.58 -10.53 0.24
C TRP A 236 -25.59 -11.94 -0.30
N HIS A 237 -26.43 -12.16 -1.30
CA HIS A 237 -26.44 -13.39 -2.07
C HIS A 237 -25.41 -13.32 -3.19
N ILE A 238 -24.60 -14.35 -3.32
CA ILE A 238 -23.63 -14.53 -4.41
C ILE A 238 -24.12 -15.70 -5.27
N TRP A 239 -24.36 -15.40 -6.52
CA TRP A 239 -24.69 -16.40 -7.52
C TRP A 239 -23.45 -16.63 -8.39
N SER A 240 -22.73 -17.74 -8.16
CA SER A 240 -21.60 -18.16 -8.96
C SER A 240 -22.10 -19.07 -10.10
N GLN A 241 -21.89 -18.64 -11.34
CA GLN A 241 -22.31 -19.37 -12.54
C GLN A 241 -21.44 -19.05 -13.75
N ASN A 242 -21.52 -19.87 -14.79
CA ASN A 242 -20.63 -19.76 -15.97
C ASN A 242 -21.04 -18.70 -17.00
N SER A 243 -22.11 -17.99 -16.79
CA SER A 243 -22.60 -16.95 -17.70
C SER A 243 -23.35 -15.86 -16.92
N ASP A 244 -23.38 -14.65 -17.45
CA ASP A 244 -24.25 -13.59 -16.94
C ASP A 244 -25.65 -13.75 -17.56
N PRO A 245 -26.69 -14.01 -16.77
CA PRO A 245 -28.07 -14.12 -17.30
C PRO A 245 -28.53 -12.84 -18.00
N ALA A 246 -28.07 -11.66 -17.57
CA ALA A 246 -28.40 -10.40 -18.22
C ALA A 246 -27.84 -10.30 -19.64
N ALA A 247 -26.70 -10.96 -19.90
CA ALA A 247 -26.09 -11.01 -21.23
C ALA A 247 -26.82 -11.99 -22.17
N THR A 248 -27.61 -12.91 -21.63
CA THR A 248 -28.35 -13.94 -22.39
C THR A 248 -29.88 -13.74 -22.38
N ALA A 249 -30.37 -12.72 -21.64
CA ALA A 249 -31.80 -12.40 -21.63
C ALA A 249 -32.21 -11.95 -23.04
N GLN A 250 -33.10 -12.70 -23.68
CA GLN A 250 -33.73 -12.27 -24.91
C GLN A 250 -34.74 -11.16 -24.57
N ALA A 251 -34.68 -10.08 -25.37
CA ALA A 251 -35.60 -8.94 -25.26
C ALA A 251 -37.07 -9.37 -25.58
#